data_8e41bd283dfd8269acdf0343b7d14eea
#
_entry.id   8e41bd283dfd8269acdf0343b7d14eea
#
_cell.length_a   1.000
_cell.length_b   1.000
_cell.length_c   1.000
_cell.angle_alpha   90.00
_cell.angle_beta   90.00
_cell.angle_gamma   90.00
#
_symmetry.space_group_name_H-M   'P 1'
#
loop_
_entity.id
_entity.type
_entity.pdbx_description
1 polymer ?
#
loop_
_entity_poly.entity_id
_entity_poly.type
_entity_poly.pdbx_seq_one_letter_code
_entity_poly.pdbx_strand_id
1 'polypeptide(L)'
;MPESYEIDRARELVISRGWKAVTDRELRFHYERLEADRNFDPSYRQIIDLRDVERFDLSTAVMLGTALAHVFRSGVPRAILVKSDAQYNLARMFAAYSEADGQNVQIFKQPETAKEWLGIT
;
A
#
# COMPACT_ATOMS: atom_id res chain seq x y z
N MET A 1 -12.41 9.89 6.57
CA MET A 1 -12.30 8.84 5.55
C MET A 1 -11.39 7.74 6.07
N PRO A 2 -11.73 6.40 5.87
CA PRO A 2 -10.95 5.28 6.42
C PRO A 2 -9.59 5.02 5.75
N GLU A 3 -9.06 5.99 5.03
CA GLU A 3 -7.71 5.93 4.49
C GLU A 3 -7.07 7.31 4.49
N SER A 4 -5.75 7.34 4.71
CA SER A 4 -4.96 8.56 4.62
C SER A 4 -3.54 8.22 4.19
N TYR A 5 -2.78 9.23 3.80
CA TYR A 5 -1.37 9.05 3.52
C TYR A 5 -0.57 10.27 3.96
N GLU A 6 0.71 10.05 4.19
CA GLU A 6 1.70 11.09 4.42
C GLU A 6 2.83 10.88 3.44
N ILE A 7 3.44 11.98 2.98
CA ILE A 7 4.63 11.91 2.13
C ILE A 7 5.80 12.50 2.91
N ASP A 8 6.78 11.65 3.22
CA ASP A 8 8.02 12.07 3.85
C ASP A 8 9.07 12.26 2.74
N ARG A 9 9.24 13.49 2.29
CA ARG A 9 10.12 13.79 1.17
C ARG A 9 11.59 13.55 1.51
N ALA A 10 11.97 13.79 2.75
CA ALA A 10 13.35 13.60 3.18
C ALA A 10 13.77 12.14 3.11
N ARG A 11 12.86 11.22 3.46
CA ARG A 11 13.12 9.78 3.38
C ARG A 11 12.64 9.15 2.08
N GLU A 12 12.04 9.92 1.19
CA GLU A 12 11.45 9.45 -0.07
C GLU A 12 10.50 8.28 0.17
N LEU A 13 9.53 8.53 1.06
CA LEU A 13 8.65 7.51 1.58
C LEU A 13 7.20 7.99 1.63
N VAL A 14 6.29 7.15 1.15
CA VAL A 14 4.85 7.34 1.31
C VAL A 14 4.37 6.41 2.41
N ILE A 15 3.64 6.94 3.38
CA ILE A 15 3.04 6.15 4.45
C ILE A 15 1.53 6.19 4.26
N SER A 16 0.96 5.07 3.84
CA SER A 16 -0.47 4.92 3.64
C SER A 16 -1.08 4.15 4.80
N ARG A 17 -2.25 4.57 5.27
CA ARG A 17 -2.95 3.91 6.38
C ARG A 17 -4.41 3.71 6.05
N GLY A 18 -4.93 2.56 6.47
CA GLY A 18 -6.36 2.30 6.48
C GLY A 18 -6.83 2.00 7.89
N TRP A 19 -8.11 2.23 8.16
CA TRP A 19 -8.73 1.88 9.43
C TRP A 19 -10.21 1.61 9.23
N LYS A 20 -10.83 0.90 10.20
CA LYS A 20 -12.23 0.48 10.15
C LYS A 20 -12.55 -0.33 8.88
N ALA A 21 -13.32 0.21 7.96
CA ALA A 21 -13.70 -0.49 6.74
C ALA A 21 -13.12 0.22 5.52
N VAL A 22 -12.42 -0.53 4.68
CA VAL A 22 -11.86 -0.02 3.43
C VAL A 22 -12.68 -0.56 2.28
N THR A 23 -13.23 0.33 1.46
CA THR A 23 -14.09 -0.01 0.32
C THR A 23 -13.40 0.25 -1.01
N ASP A 24 -13.99 -0.25 -2.09
CA ASP A 24 -13.50 0.00 -3.46
C ASP A 24 -13.33 1.49 -3.74
N ARG A 25 -14.30 2.28 -3.33
CA ARG A 25 -14.29 3.73 -3.55
C ARG A 25 -13.11 4.39 -2.84
N GLU A 26 -12.87 3.98 -1.59
CA GLU A 26 -11.79 4.56 -0.79
C GLU A 26 -10.42 4.17 -1.31
N LEU A 27 -10.27 2.93 -1.73
CA LEU A 27 -9.00 2.47 -2.30
C LEU A 27 -8.66 3.25 -3.58
N ARG A 28 -9.65 3.41 -4.48
CA ARG A 28 -9.42 4.18 -5.70
C ARG A 28 -9.10 5.64 -5.39
N PHE A 29 -9.88 6.25 -4.51
CA PHE A 29 -9.70 7.65 -4.15
C PHE A 29 -8.33 7.91 -3.54
N HIS A 30 -7.86 6.99 -2.70
CA HIS A 30 -6.54 7.08 -2.08
C HIS A 30 -5.43 7.19 -3.13
N TYR A 31 -5.42 6.28 -4.11
CA TYR A 31 -4.38 6.26 -5.13
C TYR A 31 -4.53 7.39 -6.16
N GLU A 32 -5.75 7.81 -6.46
CA GLU A 32 -5.97 8.98 -7.31
C GLU A 32 -5.43 10.24 -6.66
N ARG A 33 -5.66 10.42 -5.37
CA ARG A 33 -5.15 11.57 -4.63
C ARG A 33 -3.63 11.54 -4.55
N LEU A 34 -3.06 10.38 -4.28
CA LEU A 34 -1.61 10.23 -4.19
C LEU A 34 -0.95 10.58 -5.53
N GLU A 35 -1.47 10.02 -6.61
CA GLU A 35 -0.93 10.27 -7.95
C GLU A 35 -0.98 11.74 -8.34
N ALA A 36 -2.00 12.47 -7.90
CA ALA A 36 -2.17 13.89 -8.18
C ALA A 36 -1.41 14.81 -7.23
N ASP A 37 -0.81 14.25 -6.18
CA ASP A 37 -0.12 15.06 -5.16
C ASP A 37 1.23 15.54 -5.69
N ARG A 38 1.47 16.83 -5.61
CA ARG A 38 2.68 17.47 -6.12
C ARG A 38 3.95 17.04 -5.39
N ASN A 39 3.80 16.53 -4.17
CA ASN A 39 4.93 16.08 -3.36
C ASN A 39 5.26 14.61 -3.58
N PHE A 40 4.46 13.91 -4.36
CA PHE A 40 4.65 12.50 -4.65
C PHE A 40 5.58 12.32 -5.85
N ASP A 41 6.50 11.36 -5.72
CA ASP A 41 7.34 10.90 -6.82
C ASP A 41 7.16 9.39 -6.95
N PRO A 42 6.91 8.85 -8.15
CA PRO A 42 6.72 7.42 -8.35
C PRO A 42 7.89 6.53 -7.91
N SER A 43 9.07 7.11 -7.69
CA SER A 43 10.24 6.38 -7.20
C SER A 43 10.27 6.25 -5.67
N TYR A 44 9.37 6.91 -4.96
CA TYR A 44 9.32 6.83 -3.50
C TYR A 44 8.86 5.44 -3.06
N ARG A 45 9.45 4.94 -1.96
CA ARG A 45 9.03 3.69 -1.34
C ARG A 45 7.70 3.90 -0.62
N GLN A 46 7.02 2.82 -0.27
CA GLN A 46 5.74 2.92 0.41
C GLN A 46 5.65 1.96 1.59
N ILE A 47 5.02 2.42 2.67
CA ILE A 47 4.51 1.56 3.74
C ILE A 47 2.99 1.65 3.65
N ILE A 48 2.33 0.50 3.61
CA ILE A 48 0.87 0.41 3.66
C ILE A 48 0.51 -0.24 5.00
N ASP A 49 -0.02 0.55 5.93
CA ASP A 49 -0.37 0.06 7.27
C ASP A 49 -1.85 -0.31 7.33
N LEU A 50 -2.13 -1.61 7.34
CA LEU A 50 -3.49 -2.13 7.39
C LEU A 50 -3.89 -2.64 8.78
N ARG A 51 -3.04 -2.45 9.79
CA ARG A 51 -3.25 -3.07 11.10
C ARG A 51 -4.53 -2.63 11.80
N ASP A 52 -5.04 -1.45 11.50
CA ASP A 52 -6.27 -0.93 12.09
C ASP A 52 -7.52 -1.15 11.22
N VAL A 53 -7.38 -1.85 10.10
CA VAL A 53 -8.51 -2.18 9.24
C VAL A 53 -9.24 -3.38 9.81
N GLU A 54 -10.54 -3.20 10.08
CA GLU A 54 -11.40 -4.25 10.65
C GLU A 54 -12.13 -5.04 9.56
N ARG A 55 -12.43 -4.40 8.43
CA ARG A 55 -13.17 -5.01 7.34
C ARG A 55 -12.74 -4.48 5.99
N PHE A 56 -12.70 -5.36 5.00
CA PHE A 56 -12.43 -5.00 3.62
C PHE A 56 -13.65 -5.30 2.76
N ASP A 57 -14.22 -4.27 2.13
CA ASP A 57 -15.29 -4.40 1.14
C ASP A 57 -14.71 -4.11 -0.25
N LEU A 58 -13.79 -4.97 -0.69
CA LEU A 58 -13.04 -4.79 -1.92
C LEU A 58 -13.39 -5.86 -2.95
N SER A 59 -13.67 -5.42 -4.18
CA SER A 59 -13.85 -6.34 -5.29
C SER A 59 -12.48 -6.74 -5.87
N THR A 60 -12.41 -7.94 -6.43
CA THR A 60 -11.21 -8.41 -7.12
C THR A 60 -10.85 -7.47 -8.27
N ALA A 61 -11.86 -6.97 -9.00
CA ALA A 61 -11.64 -6.07 -10.13
C ALA A 61 -10.95 -4.77 -9.71
N VAL A 62 -11.37 -4.18 -8.58
CA VAL A 62 -10.75 -2.93 -8.10
C VAL A 62 -9.36 -3.18 -7.56
N MET A 63 -9.15 -4.29 -6.84
CA MET A 63 -7.83 -4.65 -6.34
C MET A 63 -6.85 -4.86 -7.50
N LEU A 64 -7.27 -5.59 -8.52
CA LEU A 64 -6.44 -5.83 -9.71
C LEU A 64 -6.16 -4.51 -10.44
N GLY A 65 -7.18 -3.68 -10.65
CA GLY A 65 -7.03 -2.39 -11.30
C GLY A 65 -6.06 -1.47 -10.56
N THR A 66 -6.11 -1.47 -9.23
CA THR A 66 -5.20 -0.68 -8.42
C THR A 66 -3.77 -1.22 -8.52
N ALA A 67 -3.60 -2.53 -8.49
CA ALA A 67 -2.28 -3.15 -8.62
C ALA A 67 -1.64 -2.84 -9.99
N LEU A 68 -2.44 -2.76 -11.04
CA LEU A 68 -1.97 -2.53 -12.42
C LEU A 68 -1.91 -1.05 -12.80
N ALA A 69 -2.29 -0.14 -11.92
CA ALA A 69 -2.37 1.29 -12.24
C ALA A 69 -1.01 1.97 -12.39
N HIS A 70 0.07 1.31 -11.98
CA HIS A 70 1.44 1.82 -12.11
C HIS A 70 1.66 3.18 -11.46
N VAL A 71 1.02 3.41 -10.31
CA VAL A 71 1.22 4.64 -9.54
C VAL A 71 2.66 4.75 -9.06
N PHE A 72 3.24 3.61 -8.65
CA PHE A 72 4.65 3.53 -8.27
C PHE A 72 5.46 2.93 -9.42
N ARG A 73 6.72 3.37 -9.54
CA ARG A 73 7.64 2.84 -10.54
C ARG A 73 7.91 1.35 -10.26
N SER A 74 8.08 0.55 -11.30
CA SER A 74 8.39 -0.87 -11.17
C SER A 74 9.65 -1.08 -10.33
N GLY A 75 9.61 -2.09 -9.45
CA GLY A 75 10.74 -2.47 -8.61
C GLY A 75 10.90 -1.67 -7.33
N VAL A 76 10.17 -0.57 -7.16
CA VAL A 76 10.25 0.22 -5.93
C VAL A 76 9.72 -0.61 -4.75
N PRO A 77 10.47 -0.68 -3.64
CA PRO A 77 10.02 -1.45 -2.46
C PRO A 77 8.77 -0.88 -1.82
N ARG A 78 7.76 -1.73 -1.65
CA ARG A 78 6.50 -1.37 -1.02
C ARG A 78 6.17 -2.41 0.03
N ALA A 79 6.06 -2.01 1.29
CA ALA A 79 5.82 -2.90 2.42
C ALA A 79 4.39 -2.78 2.91
N ILE A 80 3.73 -3.92 3.11
CA ILE A 80 2.38 -3.95 3.68
C ILE A 80 2.48 -4.48 5.10
N LEU A 81 1.99 -3.70 6.07
CA LEU A 81 1.94 -4.10 7.48
C LEU A 81 0.57 -4.68 7.80
N VAL A 82 0.56 -5.87 8.36
CA VAL A 82 -0.67 -6.58 8.75
C VAL A 82 -0.53 -7.12 10.17
N LYS A 83 -1.68 -7.46 10.78
CA LYS A 83 -1.73 -8.03 12.12
C LYS A 83 -2.66 -9.24 12.19
N SER A 84 -3.73 -9.27 11.40
CA SER A 84 -4.70 -10.36 11.40
C SER A 84 -4.55 -11.25 10.17
N ASP A 85 -5.12 -12.47 10.26
CA ASP A 85 -5.13 -13.39 9.13
C ASP A 85 -5.92 -12.83 7.95
N ALA A 86 -7.03 -12.16 8.22
CA ALA A 86 -7.83 -11.53 7.15
C ALA A 86 -7.04 -10.46 6.41
N GLN A 87 -6.29 -9.63 7.14
CA GLN A 87 -5.43 -8.61 6.55
C GLN A 87 -4.31 -9.27 5.74
N TYR A 88 -3.71 -10.32 6.28
CA TYR A 88 -2.65 -11.05 5.60
C TYR A 88 -3.13 -11.66 4.28
N ASN A 89 -4.30 -12.31 4.30
CA ASN A 89 -4.85 -12.94 3.12
C ASN A 89 -5.15 -11.92 2.01
N LEU A 90 -5.71 -10.77 2.35
CA LEU A 90 -5.95 -9.72 1.39
C LEU A 90 -4.65 -9.15 0.83
N ALA A 91 -3.66 -8.92 1.71
CA ALA A 91 -2.36 -8.42 1.31
C ALA A 91 -1.66 -9.37 0.34
N ARG A 92 -1.80 -10.68 0.55
CA ARG A 92 -1.25 -11.69 -0.36
C ARG A 92 -1.83 -11.60 -1.76
N MET A 93 -3.14 -11.39 -1.87
CA MET A 93 -3.78 -11.21 -3.17
C MET A 93 -3.24 -9.98 -3.89
N PHE A 94 -3.17 -8.87 -3.18
CA PHE A 94 -2.66 -7.62 -3.75
C PHE A 94 -1.20 -7.78 -4.18
N ALA A 95 -0.39 -8.39 -3.33
CA ALA A 95 1.03 -8.62 -3.62
C ALA A 95 1.20 -9.50 -4.86
N ALA A 96 0.40 -10.56 -4.99
CA ALA A 96 0.48 -11.45 -6.15
C ALA A 96 0.13 -10.73 -7.45
N TYR A 97 -0.92 -9.92 -7.45
CA TYR A 97 -1.29 -9.12 -8.62
C TYR A 97 -0.19 -8.12 -8.97
N SER A 98 0.39 -7.49 -7.95
CA SER A 98 1.44 -6.48 -8.13
C SER A 98 2.73 -7.10 -8.67
N GLU A 99 3.14 -8.25 -8.13
CA GLU A 99 4.35 -8.95 -8.57
C GLU A 99 4.25 -9.41 -10.02
N ALA A 100 3.08 -9.88 -10.43
CA ALA A 100 2.85 -10.29 -11.81
C ALA A 100 3.07 -9.13 -12.79
N ASP A 101 2.96 -7.89 -12.31
CA ASP A 101 3.12 -6.68 -13.09
C ASP A 101 4.46 -5.96 -12.81
N GLY A 102 5.42 -6.64 -12.22
CA GLY A 102 6.75 -6.09 -11.98
C GLY A 102 6.88 -5.21 -10.74
N GLN A 103 5.88 -5.16 -9.88
CA GLN A 103 5.94 -4.40 -8.63
C GLN A 103 6.64 -5.23 -7.55
N ASN A 104 7.30 -4.55 -6.62
CA ASN A 104 8.04 -5.20 -5.52
C ASN A 104 7.30 -4.97 -4.20
N VAL A 105 6.36 -5.86 -3.89
CA VAL A 105 5.50 -5.75 -2.71
C VAL A 105 5.77 -6.90 -1.76
N GLN A 106 6.06 -6.61 -0.49
CA GLN A 106 6.32 -7.59 0.55
C GLN A 106 5.41 -7.34 1.76
N ILE A 107 5.08 -8.40 2.50
CA ILE A 107 4.16 -8.34 3.63
C ILE A 107 4.92 -8.58 4.93
N PHE A 108 4.64 -7.76 5.93
CA PHE A 108 5.31 -7.82 7.23
C PHE A 108 4.30 -7.74 8.36
N LYS A 109 4.61 -8.41 9.48
CA LYS A 109 3.83 -8.30 10.72
C LYS A 109 4.48 -7.35 11.72
N GLN A 110 5.77 -7.06 11.56
CA GLN A 110 6.52 -6.20 12.46
C GLN A 110 7.01 -4.95 11.72
N PRO A 111 6.73 -3.75 12.26
CA PRO A 111 7.20 -2.51 11.63
C PRO A 111 8.71 -2.45 11.45
N GLU A 112 9.45 -2.98 12.40
CA GLU A 112 10.92 -2.95 12.37
C GLU A 112 11.48 -3.72 11.18
N THR A 113 10.91 -4.90 10.90
CA THR A 113 11.33 -5.73 9.78
C THR A 113 11.02 -5.05 8.45
N ALA A 114 9.86 -4.41 8.37
CA ALA A 114 9.46 -3.66 7.18
C ALA A 114 10.42 -2.51 6.91
N LYS A 115 10.79 -1.76 7.96
CA LYS A 115 11.71 -0.64 7.84
C LYS A 115 13.10 -1.08 7.41
N GLU A 116 13.59 -2.19 7.97
CA GLU A 116 14.87 -2.76 7.55
C GLU A 116 14.87 -3.10 6.07
N TRP A 117 13.83 -3.78 5.62
CA TRP A 117 13.70 -4.17 4.22
C TRP A 117 13.63 -2.96 3.29
N LEU A 118 12.96 -1.89 3.74
CA LEU A 118 12.87 -0.65 2.98
C LEU A 118 14.15 0.18 3.03
N GLY A 119 15.07 -0.15 3.91
CA GLY A 119 16.32 0.60 4.09
C GLY A 119 16.13 1.93 4.81
N ILE A 120 15.14 2.02 5.70
CA ILE A 120 14.89 3.22 6.51
C ILE A 120 15.05 2.88 8.00
N THR A 121 15.37 3.88 8.78
CA THR A 121 15.52 3.72 10.24
C THR A 121 14.41 4.42 10.99
#